data_8d421d3513d74cb10b9a90c392558f59
#
_entry.id   8d421d3513d74cb10b9a90c392558f59
#
_cell.length_a   1.000
_cell.length_b   1.000
_cell.length_c   1.000
_cell.angle_alpha   90.00
_cell.angle_beta   90.00
_cell.angle_gamma   90.00
#
_symmetry.space_group_name_H-M   'P 1'
#
loop_
_entity.id
_entity.type
_entity.pdbx_description
1 polymer ?
#
loop_
_entity_poly.entity_id
_entity_poly.type
_entity_poly.pdbx_seq_one_letter_code
_entity_poly.pdbx_strand_id
1 'polypeptide(L)'
;MTIPKGRTDVLTGREIREACELLRWTRYDMQRRTALPLVEVDLIMASAGATSISLADEVIVKEAFRRAGIEFGPEGVLLRTEGRN
;
A
#
# COMPACT_ATOMS: atom_id res chain seq x y z
N MET A 1 -15.68 -9.49 -19.76
CA MET A 1 -15.38 -9.14 -19.45
C MET A 1 -15.14 -8.75 -18.72
N THR A 2 -14.88 -8.61 -18.22
CA THR A 2 -14.61 -8.34 -17.43
C THR A 2 -14.09 -7.53 -17.18
N ILE A 3 -13.79 -7.04 -16.95
CA ILE A 3 -13.30 -6.34 -16.65
C ILE A 3 -13.19 -5.61 -15.91
N PRO A 4 -13.45 -5.02 -15.68
CA PRO A 4 -13.28 -4.10 -14.82
C PRO A 4 -12.58 -4.49 -13.75
N LYS A 5 -12.26 -5.36 -13.80
CA LYS A 5 -11.54 -5.72 -12.97
C LYS A 5 -10.46 -4.94 -12.84
N GLY A 6 -10.01 -4.16 -13.65
CA GLY A 6 -8.92 -3.31 -13.41
C GLY A 6 -9.03 -2.59 -12.11
N ARG A 7 -10.20 -2.39 -11.66
CA ARG A 7 -10.37 -1.66 -10.42
C ARG A 7 -9.97 -2.43 -9.21
N THR A 8 -9.82 -3.72 -9.32
CA THR A 8 -9.40 -4.48 -8.18
C THR A 8 -7.97 -4.20 -7.81
N ASP A 9 -7.24 -3.49 -8.67
CA ASP A 9 -5.88 -3.15 -8.35
C ASP A 9 -5.75 -1.92 -7.49
N VAL A 10 -6.83 -1.22 -7.27
CA VAL A 10 -6.76 0.00 -6.49
C VAL A 10 -6.49 -0.35 -5.03
N LEU A 11 -5.48 0.27 -4.48
CA LEU A 11 -5.16 0.06 -3.08
C LEU A 11 -6.23 0.68 -2.20
N THR A 12 -6.58 -0.02 -1.15
CA THR A 12 -7.49 0.54 -0.16
C THR A 12 -6.68 0.95 1.05
N GLY A 13 -7.24 1.86 1.82
CA GLY A 13 -6.58 2.27 3.04
C GLY A 13 -6.39 1.10 3.99
N ARG A 14 -7.34 0.17 3.96
CA ARG A 14 -7.24 -1.00 4.79
C ARG A 14 -6.03 -1.84 4.43
N GLU A 15 -5.79 -2.04 3.14
CA GLU A 15 -4.63 -2.80 2.71
C GLU A 15 -3.34 -2.12 3.10
N ILE A 16 -3.33 -0.80 2.99
CA ILE A 16 -2.15 -0.04 3.35
C ILE A 16 -1.87 -0.17 4.85
N ARG A 17 -2.93 -0.08 5.65
CA ARG A 17 -2.75 -0.24 7.09
C ARG A 17 -2.26 -1.63 7.44
N GLU A 18 -2.79 -2.65 6.76
CA GLU A 18 -2.35 -4.01 6.98
C GLU A 18 -0.88 -4.18 6.65
N ALA A 19 -0.46 -3.64 5.52
CA ALA A 19 0.93 -3.74 5.11
C ALA A 19 1.84 -3.04 6.11
N CYS A 20 1.41 -1.87 6.57
CA CYS A 20 2.20 -1.15 7.55
C CYS A 20 2.33 -1.93 8.85
N GLU A 21 1.24 -2.59 9.25
CA GLU A 21 1.29 -3.40 10.45
C GLU A 21 2.28 -4.55 10.31
N LEU A 22 2.24 -5.21 9.17
CA LEU A 22 3.15 -6.32 8.95
C LEU A 22 4.60 -5.88 8.96
N LEU A 23 4.86 -4.69 8.43
CA LEU A 23 6.21 -4.16 8.36
C LEU A 23 6.60 -3.37 9.59
N ARG A 24 5.64 -3.10 10.45
CA ARG A 24 5.85 -2.25 11.62
C ARG A 24 6.26 -0.84 11.21
N TRP A 25 5.67 -0.38 10.13
CA TRP A 25 5.91 0.97 9.66
C TRP A 25 4.95 1.94 10.32
N THR A 26 5.49 3.04 10.80
CA THR A 26 4.66 4.13 11.28
C THR A 26 4.33 5.05 10.11
N ARG A 27 3.49 6.06 10.37
CA ARG A 27 3.18 7.03 9.34
C ARG A 27 4.46 7.76 8.90
N TYR A 28 5.40 7.92 9.78
CA TYR A 28 6.66 8.56 9.42
C TYR A 28 7.49 7.66 8.51
N ASP A 29 7.44 6.37 8.75
CA ASP A 29 8.12 5.43 7.86
C ASP A 29 7.49 5.48 6.48
N MET A 30 6.17 5.52 6.43
CA MET A 30 5.47 5.65 5.16
C MET A 30 5.93 6.89 4.42
N GLN A 31 6.01 8.02 5.13
CA GLN A 31 6.43 9.25 4.51
C GLN A 31 7.84 9.11 3.96
N ARG A 32 8.71 8.54 4.74
CA ARG A 32 10.10 8.39 4.34
C ARG A 32 10.27 7.48 3.14
N ARG A 33 9.50 6.41 3.14
CA ARG A 33 9.65 5.41 2.08
C ARG A 33 8.98 5.81 0.78
N THR A 34 7.99 6.65 0.84
CA THR A 34 7.25 7.05 -0.35
C THR A 34 7.53 8.48 -0.78
N ALA A 35 8.10 9.27 0.12
CA ALA A 35 8.34 10.69 -0.11
C ALA A 35 7.04 11.48 -0.27
N LEU A 36 5.93 10.93 0.14
CA LEU A 36 4.67 11.65 0.10
C LEU A 36 4.56 12.54 1.32
N PRO A 37 3.85 13.66 1.22
CA PRO A 37 3.65 14.52 2.38
C PRO A 37 2.90 13.77 3.48
N LEU A 38 3.21 14.10 4.71
CA LEU A 38 2.61 13.41 5.84
C LEU A 38 1.09 13.55 5.86
N VAL A 39 0.59 14.71 5.45
CA VAL A 39 -0.85 14.91 5.42
C VAL A 39 -1.49 13.94 4.44
N GLU A 40 -0.83 13.67 3.35
CA GLU A 40 -1.37 12.74 2.37
C GLU A 40 -1.29 11.32 2.89
N VAL A 41 -0.20 10.97 3.56
CA VAL A 41 -0.07 9.67 4.18
C VAL A 41 -1.22 9.44 5.15
N ASP A 42 -1.52 10.44 5.96
CA ASP A 42 -2.60 10.31 6.93
C ASP A 42 -3.94 10.10 6.26
N LEU A 43 -4.19 10.82 5.17
CA LEU A 43 -5.45 10.66 4.45
C LEU A 43 -5.58 9.28 3.85
N ILE A 44 -4.50 8.79 3.27
CA ILE A 44 -4.50 7.48 2.68
C ILE A 44 -4.76 6.41 3.73
N MET A 45 -4.08 6.52 4.84
CA MET A 45 -4.20 5.51 5.88
C MET A 45 -5.54 5.56 6.59
N ALA A 46 -6.22 6.68 6.51
CA ALA A 46 -7.52 6.81 7.13
C ALA A 46 -8.65 6.34 6.23
N SER A 47 -8.37 6.10 4.97
CA SER A 47 -9.42 5.68 4.04
C SER A 47 -9.94 4.31 4.39
N ALA A 48 -11.24 4.13 4.27
CA ALA A 48 -11.82 2.83 4.50
C ALA A 48 -11.85 1.99 3.22
N GLY A 49 -12.00 2.64 2.10
CA GLY A 49 -12.05 1.94 0.83
C GLY A 49 -10.91 2.35 -0.05
N ALA A 50 -11.19 2.47 -1.34
CA ALA A 50 -10.17 2.87 -2.28
C ALA A 50 -9.61 4.23 -1.90
N THR A 51 -8.32 4.37 -2.03
CA THR A 51 -7.68 5.64 -1.71
C THR A 51 -7.95 6.63 -2.81
N SER A 52 -7.85 7.91 -2.47
CA SER A 52 -8.02 8.93 -3.48
C SER A 52 -6.70 9.51 -3.93
N ILE A 53 -5.67 8.74 -3.94
CA ILE A 53 -4.39 9.23 -4.42
C ILE A 53 -4.33 9.10 -5.93
N SER A 54 -3.44 9.85 -6.53
CA SER A 54 -3.26 9.77 -7.96
C SER A 54 -2.68 8.43 -8.33
N LEU A 55 -2.82 8.08 -9.59
CA LEU A 55 -2.26 6.83 -10.07
C LEU A 55 -0.76 6.79 -9.87
N ALA A 56 -0.10 7.91 -10.10
CA ALA A 56 1.35 7.97 -9.92
C ALA A 56 1.73 7.71 -8.48
N ASP A 57 1.01 8.30 -7.56
CA ASP A 57 1.30 8.09 -6.15
C ASP A 57 1.00 6.65 -5.72
N GLU A 58 -0.04 6.09 -6.30
CA GLU A 58 -0.36 4.71 -6.00
C GLU A 58 0.77 3.78 -6.41
N VAL A 59 1.36 4.03 -7.56
CA VAL A 59 2.50 3.24 -8.01
C VAL A 59 3.66 3.37 -7.04
N ILE A 60 3.90 4.57 -6.55
CA ILE A 60 4.97 4.80 -5.60
C ILE A 60 4.74 4.01 -4.32
N VAL A 61 3.52 4.05 -3.82
CA VAL A 61 3.18 3.35 -2.58
C VAL A 61 3.32 1.84 -2.77
N LYS A 62 2.79 1.32 -3.87
CA LYS A 62 2.90 -0.10 -4.14
C LYS A 62 4.35 -0.53 -4.27
N GLU A 63 5.15 0.28 -4.92
CA GLU A 63 6.54 -0.06 -5.11
C GLU A 63 7.28 -0.08 -3.78
N ALA A 64 6.98 0.87 -2.90
CA ALA A 64 7.63 0.91 -1.60
C ALA A 64 7.31 -0.36 -0.82
N PHE A 65 6.05 -0.79 -0.86
CA PHE A 65 5.67 -2.00 -0.16
C PHE A 65 6.30 -3.24 -0.80
N ARG A 66 6.32 -3.27 -2.13
CA ARG A 66 6.88 -4.42 -2.80
C ARG A 66 8.37 -4.58 -2.48
N ARG A 67 9.08 -3.49 -2.40
CA ARG A 67 10.50 -3.53 -2.05
C ARG A 67 10.70 -4.03 -0.64
N ALA A 68 9.73 -3.81 0.21
CA ALA A 68 9.84 -4.26 1.59
C ALA A 68 9.34 -5.69 1.78
N GLY A 69 8.88 -6.33 0.72
CA GLY A 69 8.47 -7.71 0.78
C GLY A 69 6.97 -7.93 0.86
N ILE A 70 6.18 -6.88 0.67
CA ILE A 70 4.73 -7.01 0.73
C ILE A 70 4.20 -7.44 -0.62
N GLU A 71 3.28 -8.39 -0.58
CA GLU A 71 2.54 -8.80 -1.76
C GLU A 71 1.06 -8.60 -1.53
N PHE A 72 0.40 -8.03 -2.52
CA PHE A 72 -1.05 -7.85 -2.47
C PHE A 72 -1.69 -8.90 -3.36
N GLY A 73 -2.51 -9.72 -2.80
CA GLY A 73 -3.15 -10.77 -3.56
C GLY A 73 -4.63 -10.86 -3.25
N PRO A 74 -5.31 -11.78 -3.90
CA PRO A 74 -6.76 -11.91 -3.69
C PRO A 74 -7.10 -12.30 -2.26
N GLU A 75 -6.17 -12.86 -1.55
CA GLU A 75 -6.43 -13.25 -0.19
C GLU A 75 -6.02 -12.20 0.81
N GLY A 76 -5.48 -11.10 0.36
CA GLY A 76 -5.09 -10.04 1.24
C GLY A 76 -3.64 -9.67 1.10
N VAL A 77 -3.07 -9.18 2.17
CA VAL A 77 -1.73 -8.64 2.19
C VAL A 77 -0.80 -9.63 2.87
N LEU A 78 0.28 -9.95 2.19
CA LEU A 78 1.24 -10.91 2.71
C LEU A 78 2.62 -10.31 2.79
N LEU A 79 3.36 -10.70 3.79
CA LEU A 79 4.75 -10.30 3.92
C LEU A 79 5.62 -11.49 3.56
N ARG A 80 6.42 -11.34 2.53
CA ARG A 80 7.32 -12.39 2.10
C ARG A 80 8.63 -12.22 2.81
N THR A 81 9.03 -13.24 3.50
CA THR A 81 10.29 -13.15 4.22
C THR A 81 11.32 -14.11 3.70
N GLU A 82 10.91 -15.06 2.92
CA GLU A 82 11.85 -16.06 2.52
C GLU A 82 12.87 -15.54 1.56
N GLY A 83 12.58 -14.56 0.86
CA GLY A 83 13.55 -14.12 -0.07
C GLY A 83 14.76 -13.53 0.54
N ARG A 84 14.85 -13.39 1.73
CA ARG A 84 15.82 -12.71 2.24
C ARG A 84 16.81 -13.33 2.60
N ASN A 85 16.93 -13.90 2.59
CA ASN A 85 17.88 -14.55 3.02
C ASN A 85 18.64 -14.49 2.67
#